data_0c1e17f3e54550ac3f057e98d4fd104f
#
_entry.id   0c1e17f3e54550ac3f057e98d4fd104f
#
_cell.length_a   1.000
_cell.length_b   1.000
_cell.length_c   1.000
_cell.angle_alpha   90.00
_cell.angle_beta   90.00
_cell.angle_gamma   90.00
#
_symmetry.space_group_name_H-M   'P 1'
#
loop_
_entity.id
_entity.type
_entity.pdbx_description
1 polymer ?
#
loop_
_entity_poly.entity_id
_entity_poly.type
_entity_poly.pdbx_seq_one_letter_code
_entity_poly.pdbx_strand_id
1 'polypeptide(L)'
;MIHGSAADHTTWSIQLARGLKERFSLIAYERRSDAASIEEHADDAVGILGDDPAPAILVGSSFGAVVALEVLRRYGPRCAGAVLIEPPMAPTDDMPAASAAFLADFDRKIATEGGPAAGAMFLKTVLGETAYARIPMAFLERSTAKWEQIRADSVALIAYRPRYAELRAITTPVQLLGGEKSAIYFRPTLDALFAALPDARLEIIPGAGHMLHAEAHRRFAEVVTQFAEEITGQT
;
A
#
# COMPACT_ATOMS: atom_id res chain seq x y z
N MET A 1 -6.24 -4.27 7.17
CA MET A 1 -6.03 -3.96 5.73
C MET A 1 -5.96 -2.45 5.57
N ILE A 2 -4.89 -1.94 4.95
CA ILE A 2 -4.54 -0.51 4.87
C ILE A 2 -4.58 -0.09 3.40
N HIS A 3 -5.48 0.84 3.05
CA HIS A 3 -5.67 1.30 1.68
C HIS A 3 -4.57 2.30 1.25
N GLY A 4 -4.39 2.45 -0.07
CA GLY A 4 -3.47 3.39 -0.68
C GLY A 4 -4.02 4.81 -0.78
N SER A 5 -3.27 5.68 -1.48
CA SER A 5 -3.74 7.02 -1.86
C SER A 5 -4.89 6.95 -2.86
N ALA A 6 -5.71 8.00 -2.93
CA ALA A 6 -6.90 8.06 -3.78
C ALA A 6 -7.94 6.95 -3.53
N ALA A 7 -7.85 6.24 -2.40
CA ALA A 7 -8.69 5.13 -2.03
C ALA A 7 -9.30 5.31 -0.64
N ASP A 8 -10.15 4.39 -0.25
CA ASP A 8 -10.73 4.23 1.08
C ASP A 8 -10.85 2.73 1.43
N HIS A 9 -11.39 2.41 2.60
CA HIS A 9 -11.56 1.03 3.02
C HIS A 9 -12.36 0.18 2.02
N THR A 10 -13.20 0.77 1.17
CA THR A 10 -13.99 0.04 0.17
C THR A 10 -13.14 -0.55 -0.97
N THR A 11 -11.86 -0.16 -1.08
CA THR A 11 -10.92 -0.81 -2.01
C THR A 11 -10.80 -2.32 -1.72
N TRP A 12 -11.09 -2.74 -0.48
CA TRP A 12 -11.06 -4.12 -0.02
C TRP A 12 -12.41 -4.85 -0.09
N SER A 13 -13.42 -4.25 -0.76
CA SER A 13 -14.79 -4.79 -0.80
C SER A 13 -14.87 -6.25 -1.26
N ILE A 14 -14.03 -6.63 -2.24
CA ILE A 14 -14.01 -8.00 -2.75
C ILE A 14 -13.56 -8.96 -1.64
N GLN A 15 -12.47 -8.61 -0.93
CA GLN A 15 -11.90 -9.43 0.13
C GLN A 15 -12.82 -9.50 1.34
N LEU A 16 -13.51 -8.39 1.66
CA LEU A 16 -14.50 -8.30 2.75
C LEU A 16 -15.80 -9.04 2.45
N ALA A 17 -16.12 -9.26 1.17
CA ALA A 17 -17.33 -9.94 0.75
C ALA A 17 -17.14 -11.46 0.58
N ARG A 18 -15.95 -11.90 0.17
CA ARG A 18 -15.65 -13.30 -0.19
C ARG A 18 -14.15 -13.57 -0.17
N GLY A 19 -13.78 -14.84 -0.30
CA GLY A 19 -12.39 -15.27 -0.32
C GLY A 19 -11.75 -15.17 1.07
N LEU A 20 -11.04 -14.09 1.37
CA LEU A 20 -10.36 -13.94 2.66
C LEU A 20 -11.31 -13.91 3.86
N LYS A 21 -12.50 -13.29 3.73
CA LYS A 21 -13.49 -13.23 4.81
C LYS A 21 -13.97 -14.60 5.29
N GLU A 22 -13.95 -15.59 4.41
CA GLU A 22 -14.40 -16.95 4.76
C GLU A 22 -13.41 -17.68 5.67
N ARG A 23 -12.17 -17.19 5.74
CA ARG A 23 -11.05 -17.81 6.44
C ARG A 23 -10.49 -16.97 7.59
N PHE A 24 -10.63 -15.66 7.53
CA PHE A 24 -10.00 -14.71 8.46
C PHE A 24 -10.99 -13.68 8.99
N SER A 25 -10.74 -13.20 10.21
CA SER A 25 -11.35 -11.97 10.71
C SER A 25 -10.66 -10.79 10.06
N LEU A 26 -11.39 -9.97 9.29
CA LEU A 26 -10.82 -8.89 8.50
C LEU A 26 -11.21 -7.52 9.06
N ILE A 27 -10.23 -6.65 9.21
CA ILE A 27 -10.42 -5.25 9.56
C ILE A 27 -9.89 -4.40 8.40
N ALA A 28 -10.78 -3.62 7.77
CA ALA A 28 -10.40 -2.56 6.85
C ALA A 28 -10.90 -1.24 7.43
N TYR A 29 -10.05 -0.24 7.52
CA TYR A 29 -10.37 1.03 8.16
C TYR A 29 -10.11 2.21 7.24
N GLU A 30 -10.73 3.34 7.53
CA GLU A 30 -10.47 4.60 6.86
C GLU A 30 -9.27 5.28 7.52
N ARG A 31 -8.22 5.55 6.75
CA ARG A 31 -7.10 6.34 7.24
C ARG A 31 -7.57 7.79 7.46
N ARG A 32 -7.16 8.41 8.55
CA ARG A 32 -7.43 9.84 8.75
C ARG A 32 -6.68 10.69 7.72
N SER A 33 -7.26 11.83 7.37
CA SER A 33 -6.75 12.72 6.32
C SER A 33 -5.77 13.79 6.84
N ASP A 34 -5.65 13.93 8.16
CA ASP A 34 -4.87 14.97 8.84
C ASP A 34 -3.54 14.46 9.43
N ALA A 35 -3.17 13.19 9.20
CA ALA A 35 -1.86 12.69 9.55
C ALA A 35 -0.78 13.33 8.68
N ALA A 36 0.26 13.84 9.34
CA ALA A 36 1.35 14.57 8.68
C ALA A 36 2.51 13.66 8.24
N SER A 37 2.57 12.41 8.72
CA SER A 37 3.69 11.51 8.47
C SER A 37 3.27 10.05 8.35
N ILE A 38 4.16 9.22 7.80
CA ILE A 38 3.99 7.75 7.74
C ILE A 38 3.95 7.17 9.16
N GLU A 39 4.75 7.71 10.07
CA GLU A 39 4.84 7.30 11.46
C GLU A 39 3.50 7.48 12.19
N GLU A 40 2.81 8.61 11.98
CA GLU A 40 1.46 8.84 12.55
C GLU A 40 0.43 7.85 12.01
N HIS A 41 0.46 7.56 10.71
CA HIS A 41 -0.39 6.52 10.13
C HIS A 41 -0.08 5.12 10.68
N ALA A 42 1.19 4.84 10.99
CA ALA A 42 1.58 3.58 11.62
C ALA A 42 1.06 3.47 13.06
N ASP A 43 1.11 4.57 13.82
CA ASP A 43 0.54 4.64 15.18
C ASP A 43 -0.98 4.41 15.17
N ASP A 44 -1.69 5.02 14.22
CA ASP A 44 -3.13 4.80 14.02
C ASP A 44 -3.43 3.34 13.68
N ALA A 45 -2.66 2.74 12.79
CA ALA A 45 -2.84 1.33 12.40
C ALA A 45 -2.67 0.38 13.59
N VAL A 46 -1.69 0.63 14.45
CA VAL A 46 -1.48 -0.13 15.69
C VAL A 46 -2.62 0.12 16.68
N GLY A 47 -3.10 1.37 16.79
CA GLY A 47 -4.24 1.71 17.64
C GLY A 47 -5.51 0.94 17.28
N ILE A 48 -5.73 0.67 15.99
CA ILE A 48 -6.88 -0.13 15.51
C ILE A 48 -6.77 -1.61 15.91
N LEU A 49 -5.57 -2.15 16.07
CA LEU A 49 -5.39 -3.51 16.59
C LEU A 49 -5.81 -3.63 18.07
N GLY A 50 -5.89 -2.50 18.78
CA GLY A 50 -6.31 -2.46 20.17
C GLY A 50 -5.41 -3.28 21.08
N ASP A 51 -6.01 -3.85 22.14
CA ASP A 51 -5.32 -4.68 23.14
C ASP A 51 -5.42 -6.19 22.82
N ASP A 52 -5.86 -6.57 21.62
CA ASP A 52 -5.90 -7.97 21.21
C ASP A 52 -4.50 -8.56 21.27
N PRO A 53 -4.26 -9.61 22.07
CA PRO A 53 -2.95 -10.24 22.16
C PRO A 53 -2.59 -11.07 20.93
N ALA A 54 -3.57 -11.40 20.08
CA ALA A 54 -3.31 -12.15 18.87
C ALA A 54 -2.58 -11.29 17.83
N PRO A 55 -1.40 -11.71 17.35
CA PRO A 55 -0.67 -10.92 16.37
C PRO A 55 -1.41 -10.89 15.03
N ALA A 56 -1.53 -9.69 14.47
CA ALA A 56 -2.24 -9.46 13.22
C ALA A 56 -1.34 -9.67 12.00
N ILE A 57 -1.94 -10.07 10.87
CA ILE A 57 -1.30 -9.99 9.56
C ILE A 57 -1.74 -8.67 8.91
N LEU A 58 -0.77 -7.82 8.63
CA LEU A 58 -1.02 -6.55 7.96
C LEU A 58 -1.12 -6.77 6.44
N VAL A 59 -2.07 -6.13 5.79
CA VAL A 59 -2.17 -6.11 4.31
C VAL A 59 -2.23 -4.66 3.88
N GLY A 60 -1.18 -4.18 3.24
CA GLY A 60 -1.09 -2.79 2.77
C GLY A 60 -0.97 -2.70 1.26
N SER A 61 -1.65 -1.73 0.66
CA SER A 61 -1.54 -1.45 -0.77
C SER A 61 -0.98 -0.04 -1.00
N SER A 62 0.03 0.10 -1.87
CA SER A 62 0.61 1.38 -2.24
C SER A 62 1.07 2.16 -0.98
N PHE A 63 0.57 3.37 -0.75
CA PHE A 63 0.83 4.13 0.47
C PHE A 63 0.58 3.30 1.75
N GLY A 64 -0.51 2.52 1.78
CA GLY A 64 -0.80 1.62 2.89
C GLY A 64 0.23 0.52 3.11
N ALA A 65 0.98 0.13 2.07
CA ALA A 65 2.10 -0.80 2.22
C ALA A 65 3.32 -0.15 2.88
N VAL A 66 3.56 1.15 2.64
CA VAL A 66 4.59 1.91 3.37
C VAL A 66 4.22 2.05 4.85
N VAL A 67 2.95 2.34 5.15
CA VAL A 67 2.44 2.37 6.53
C VAL A 67 2.62 1.01 7.21
N ALA A 68 2.24 -0.10 6.54
CA ALA A 68 2.41 -1.44 7.09
C ALA A 68 3.89 -1.79 7.37
N LEU A 69 4.80 -1.40 6.47
CA LEU A 69 6.24 -1.58 6.67
C LEU A 69 6.75 -0.78 7.88
N GLU A 70 6.28 0.46 8.06
CA GLU A 70 6.63 1.29 9.22
C GLU A 70 6.08 0.70 10.53
N VAL A 71 4.87 0.08 10.50
CA VAL A 71 4.36 -0.69 11.65
C VAL A 71 5.30 -1.85 11.98
N LEU A 72 5.74 -2.63 11.00
CA LEU A 72 6.70 -3.72 11.25
C LEU A 72 8.00 -3.22 11.86
N ARG A 73 8.52 -2.10 11.36
CA ARG A 73 9.77 -1.52 11.86
C ARG A 73 9.67 -1.08 13.32
N ARG A 74 8.55 -0.49 13.73
CA ARG A 74 8.35 0.09 15.08
C ARG A 74 7.67 -0.86 16.05
N TYR A 75 6.79 -1.70 15.56
CA TYR A 75 5.86 -2.51 16.36
C TYR A 75 5.84 -3.99 15.95
N GLY A 76 6.95 -4.50 15.40
CA GLY A 76 7.05 -5.87 14.87
C GLY A 76 6.41 -6.98 15.72
N PRO A 77 6.62 -7.00 17.07
CA PRO A 77 6.01 -8.01 17.94
C PRO A 77 4.46 -8.04 17.94
N ARG A 78 3.80 -6.99 17.47
CA ARG A 78 2.33 -6.93 17.32
C ARG A 78 1.83 -7.59 16.02
N CYS A 79 2.73 -8.03 15.16
CA CYS A 79 2.43 -8.52 13.84
C CYS A 79 2.94 -9.94 13.64
N ALA A 80 2.08 -10.85 13.15
CA ALA A 80 2.48 -12.19 12.72
C ALA A 80 3.16 -12.15 11.33
N GLY A 81 2.79 -11.21 10.48
CA GLY A 81 3.33 -11.03 9.14
C GLY A 81 2.77 -9.81 8.45
N ALA A 82 3.27 -9.53 7.25
CA ALA A 82 2.70 -8.51 6.39
C ALA A 82 2.68 -8.89 4.91
N VAL A 83 1.65 -8.46 4.19
CA VAL A 83 1.55 -8.50 2.73
C VAL A 83 1.61 -7.06 2.21
N LEU A 84 2.66 -6.75 1.45
CA LEU A 84 2.95 -5.41 0.96
C LEU A 84 2.80 -5.36 -0.56
N ILE A 85 1.81 -4.60 -1.03
CA ILE A 85 1.52 -4.43 -2.46
C ILE A 85 2.16 -3.13 -2.93
N GLU A 86 3.22 -3.23 -3.70
CA GLU A 86 3.87 -2.11 -4.41
C GLU A 86 3.99 -0.82 -3.59
N PRO A 87 4.74 -0.83 -2.48
CA PRO A 87 4.98 0.39 -1.70
C PRO A 87 5.71 1.43 -2.55
N PRO A 88 5.21 2.68 -2.63
CA PRO A 88 5.86 3.75 -3.38
C PRO A 88 7.05 4.32 -2.59
N MET A 89 8.16 3.60 -2.59
CA MET A 89 9.39 3.99 -1.91
C MET A 89 10.54 4.10 -2.92
N ALA A 90 11.54 4.92 -2.58
CA ALA A 90 12.79 4.88 -3.32
C ALA A 90 13.56 3.58 -3.01
N PRO A 91 14.30 3.03 -3.96
CA PRO A 91 15.07 1.79 -3.75
C PRO A 91 16.35 1.99 -2.91
N THR A 92 16.62 3.20 -2.45
CA THR A 92 17.80 3.58 -1.67
C THR A 92 17.46 4.56 -0.53
N ASP A 93 18.27 4.61 0.52
CA ASP A 93 18.03 5.44 1.72
C ASP A 93 18.28 6.94 1.52
N ASP A 94 19.04 7.31 0.49
CA ASP A 94 19.42 8.69 0.20
C ASP A 94 18.35 9.48 -0.56
N MET A 95 17.36 8.79 -1.10
CA MET A 95 16.25 9.39 -1.84
C MET A 95 14.94 9.39 -1.05
N PRO A 96 14.08 10.41 -1.22
CA PRO A 96 12.74 10.38 -0.66
C PRO A 96 11.86 9.35 -1.40
N ALA A 97 10.82 8.87 -0.71
CA ALA A 97 9.85 7.93 -1.29
C ALA A 97 8.98 8.53 -2.41
N ALA A 98 8.85 9.85 -2.47
CA ALA A 98 8.14 10.56 -3.53
C ALA A 98 8.92 11.76 -4.06
N SER A 99 8.58 12.20 -5.27
CA SER A 99 9.25 13.31 -5.95
C SER A 99 8.64 14.66 -5.57
N ALA A 100 9.48 15.61 -5.13
CA ALA A 100 9.07 16.99 -4.92
C ALA A 100 8.62 17.67 -6.24
N ALA A 101 9.18 17.27 -7.37
CA ALA A 101 8.74 17.77 -8.68
C ALA A 101 7.30 17.32 -9.00
N PHE A 102 6.95 16.06 -8.70
CA PHE A 102 5.57 15.60 -8.84
C PHE A 102 4.60 16.41 -7.97
N LEU A 103 4.95 16.69 -6.71
CA LEU A 103 4.10 17.50 -5.82
C LEU A 103 3.92 18.93 -6.35
N ALA A 104 4.99 19.54 -6.88
CA ALA A 104 4.91 20.87 -7.49
C ALA A 104 4.00 20.89 -8.74
N ASP A 105 4.04 19.85 -9.56
CA ASP A 105 3.15 19.69 -10.72
C ASP A 105 1.70 19.44 -10.27
N PHE A 106 1.51 18.67 -9.21
CA PHE A 106 0.20 18.41 -8.60
C PHE A 106 -0.43 19.72 -8.06
N ASP A 107 0.33 20.51 -7.31
CA ASP A 107 -0.12 21.80 -6.76
C ASP A 107 -0.44 22.80 -7.87
N ARG A 108 0.36 22.84 -8.93
CA ARG A 108 0.08 23.65 -10.11
C ARG A 108 -1.21 23.22 -10.80
N LYS A 109 -1.44 21.90 -10.93
CA LYS A 109 -2.68 21.37 -11.51
C LYS A 109 -3.91 21.74 -10.68
N ILE A 110 -3.80 21.69 -9.34
CA ILE A 110 -4.87 22.17 -8.45
C ILE A 110 -5.20 23.64 -8.74
N ALA A 111 -4.17 24.48 -8.83
CA ALA A 111 -4.35 25.92 -9.02
C ALA A 111 -4.95 26.30 -10.37
N THR A 112 -4.67 25.52 -11.43
CA THR A 112 -5.10 25.84 -12.80
C THR A 112 -6.39 25.14 -13.24
N GLU A 113 -6.65 23.93 -12.74
CA GLU A 113 -7.74 23.06 -13.22
C GLU A 113 -8.59 22.46 -12.10
N GLY A 114 -8.19 22.68 -10.85
CA GLY A 114 -8.89 22.19 -9.66
C GLY A 114 -8.41 20.84 -9.16
N GLY A 115 -8.78 20.51 -7.93
CA GLY A 115 -8.34 19.31 -7.23
C GLY A 115 -8.67 17.99 -7.93
N PRO A 116 -9.89 17.77 -8.44
CA PRO A 116 -10.22 16.54 -9.16
C PRO A 116 -9.36 16.30 -10.41
N ALA A 117 -8.93 17.38 -11.12
CA ALA A 117 -8.03 17.26 -12.27
C ALA A 117 -6.62 16.80 -11.84
N ALA A 118 -6.13 17.31 -10.71
CA ALA A 118 -4.88 16.84 -10.11
C ALA A 118 -4.99 15.37 -9.66
N GLY A 119 -6.11 14.97 -9.04
CA GLY A 119 -6.41 13.58 -8.71
C GLY A 119 -6.40 12.66 -9.92
N ALA A 120 -6.96 13.11 -11.05
CA ALA A 120 -6.90 12.37 -12.31
C ALA A 120 -5.48 12.23 -12.85
N MET A 121 -4.67 13.28 -12.76
CA MET A 121 -3.24 13.24 -13.11
C MET A 121 -2.49 12.18 -12.27
N PHE A 122 -2.72 12.15 -10.96
CA PHE A 122 -2.13 11.14 -10.07
C PHE A 122 -2.50 9.73 -10.51
N LEU A 123 -3.81 9.45 -10.71
CA LEU A 123 -4.27 8.12 -11.11
C LEU A 123 -3.67 7.67 -12.44
N LYS A 124 -3.54 8.55 -13.42
CA LYS A 124 -2.88 8.26 -14.70
C LYS A 124 -1.39 7.94 -14.51
N THR A 125 -0.70 8.67 -13.64
CA THR A 125 0.71 8.41 -13.33
C THR A 125 0.91 7.04 -12.69
N VAL A 126 0.05 6.65 -11.74
CA VAL A 126 0.20 5.41 -10.98
C VAL A 126 -0.29 4.19 -11.77
N LEU A 127 -1.43 4.30 -12.44
CA LEU A 127 -2.09 3.17 -13.12
C LEU A 127 -1.70 3.06 -14.60
N GLY A 128 -1.24 4.15 -15.20
CA GLY A 128 -1.07 4.28 -16.65
C GLY A 128 -2.39 4.59 -17.39
N GLU A 129 -2.28 5.19 -18.57
CA GLU A 129 -3.44 5.64 -19.35
C GLU A 129 -4.41 4.50 -19.70
N THR A 130 -3.88 3.32 -20.02
CA THR A 130 -4.71 2.16 -20.42
C THR A 130 -5.57 1.64 -19.27
N ALA A 131 -5.02 1.52 -18.06
CA ALA A 131 -5.77 1.08 -16.90
C ALA A 131 -6.73 2.19 -16.44
N TYR A 132 -6.27 3.45 -16.41
CA TYR A 132 -7.10 4.61 -16.10
C TYR A 132 -8.37 4.69 -16.97
N ALA A 133 -8.26 4.49 -18.29
CA ALA A 133 -9.39 4.54 -19.22
C ALA A 133 -10.45 3.44 -19.00
N ARG A 134 -10.12 2.39 -18.24
CA ARG A 134 -11.04 1.29 -17.91
C ARG A 134 -11.72 1.43 -16.55
N ILE A 135 -11.35 2.44 -15.77
CA ILE A 135 -11.97 2.67 -14.45
C ILE A 135 -13.43 3.10 -14.64
N PRO A 136 -14.39 2.46 -13.96
CA PRO A 136 -15.77 2.91 -13.96
C PRO A 136 -15.89 4.36 -13.46
N MET A 137 -16.73 5.17 -14.11
CA MET A 137 -16.87 6.61 -13.84
C MET A 137 -17.13 6.91 -12.36
N ALA A 138 -18.05 6.19 -11.72
CA ALA A 138 -18.37 6.40 -10.31
C ALA A 138 -17.18 6.14 -9.37
N PHE A 139 -16.29 5.20 -9.73
CA PHE A 139 -15.06 4.96 -8.98
C PHE A 139 -14.04 6.08 -9.22
N LEU A 140 -13.93 6.51 -10.50
CA LEU A 140 -13.02 7.58 -10.89
C LEU A 140 -13.37 8.90 -10.18
N GLU A 141 -14.65 9.30 -10.17
CA GLU A 141 -15.14 10.50 -9.50
C GLU A 141 -14.82 10.47 -8.01
N ARG A 142 -15.07 9.32 -7.33
CA ARG A 142 -14.78 9.16 -5.91
C ARG A 142 -13.27 9.24 -5.61
N SER A 143 -12.45 8.62 -6.45
CA SER A 143 -10.99 8.60 -6.26
C SER A 143 -10.35 9.96 -6.54
N THR A 144 -10.79 10.66 -7.59
CA THR A 144 -10.28 12.00 -7.92
C THR A 144 -10.71 13.06 -6.91
N ALA A 145 -11.88 12.91 -6.28
CA ALA A 145 -12.35 13.78 -5.20
C ALA A 145 -11.45 13.72 -3.94
N LYS A 146 -10.63 12.67 -3.79
CA LYS A 146 -9.67 12.52 -2.67
C LYS A 146 -8.33 13.23 -2.92
N TRP A 147 -8.30 14.24 -3.74
CA TRP A 147 -7.07 14.95 -4.11
C TRP A 147 -6.33 15.57 -2.90
N GLU A 148 -7.04 15.98 -1.85
CA GLU A 148 -6.42 16.47 -0.61
C GLU A 148 -5.65 15.36 0.10
N GLN A 149 -6.22 14.15 0.19
CA GLN A 149 -5.54 12.98 0.71
C GLN A 149 -4.30 12.62 -0.14
N ILE A 150 -4.42 12.64 -1.48
CA ILE A 150 -3.29 12.38 -2.39
C ILE A 150 -2.15 13.35 -2.12
N ARG A 151 -2.49 14.65 -1.93
CA ARG A 151 -1.51 15.68 -1.62
C ARG A 151 -0.83 15.45 -0.27
N ALA A 152 -1.60 15.18 0.78
CA ALA A 152 -1.08 14.90 2.12
C ALA A 152 -0.17 13.66 2.12
N ASP A 153 -0.61 12.56 1.51
CA ASP A 153 0.17 11.34 1.33
C ASP A 153 1.50 11.62 0.59
N SER A 154 1.47 12.45 -0.45
CA SER A 154 2.68 12.83 -1.22
C SER A 154 3.66 13.63 -0.36
N VAL A 155 3.18 14.55 0.48
CA VAL A 155 4.01 15.29 1.43
C VAL A 155 4.66 14.36 2.44
N ALA A 156 3.89 13.44 3.01
CA ALA A 156 4.39 12.44 3.96
C ALA A 156 5.47 11.54 3.33
N LEU A 157 5.27 11.10 2.08
CA LEU A 157 6.25 10.28 1.34
C LEU A 157 7.52 11.06 0.98
N ILE A 158 7.44 12.37 0.70
CA ILE A 158 8.64 13.20 0.46
C ILE A 158 9.50 13.31 1.71
N ALA A 159 8.89 13.39 2.88
CA ALA A 159 9.59 13.44 4.17
C ALA A 159 10.14 12.06 4.59
N TYR A 160 9.50 10.98 4.16
CA TYR A 160 9.86 9.62 4.55
C TYR A 160 11.16 9.15 3.89
N ARG A 161 11.96 8.39 4.63
CA ARG A 161 13.16 7.69 4.13
C ARG A 161 12.98 6.20 4.33
N PRO A 162 13.37 5.36 3.34
CA PRO A 162 13.15 3.90 3.41
C PRO A 162 13.80 3.19 4.58
N ARG A 163 14.98 3.66 5.05
CA ARG A 163 15.73 3.08 6.17
C ARG A 163 16.08 1.60 5.98
N TYR A 164 16.55 1.23 4.80
CA TYR A 164 16.86 -0.17 4.45
C TYR A 164 17.82 -0.85 5.43
N ALA A 165 18.76 -0.11 6.02
CA ALA A 165 19.65 -0.66 7.04
C ALA A 165 18.88 -1.11 8.30
N GLU A 166 17.81 -0.40 8.69
CA GLU A 166 16.96 -0.76 9.84
C GLU A 166 16.01 -1.93 9.50
N LEU A 167 15.58 -2.07 8.24
CA LEU A 167 14.68 -3.14 7.81
C LEU A 167 15.29 -4.53 8.00
N ARG A 168 16.62 -4.64 8.03
CA ARG A 168 17.33 -5.91 8.33
C ARG A 168 17.07 -6.45 9.73
N ALA A 169 16.58 -5.62 10.64
CA ALA A 169 16.21 -6.05 11.99
C ALA A 169 14.78 -6.60 12.08
N ILE A 170 13.98 -6.48 11.01
CA ILE A 170 12.61 -7.00 10.96
C ILE A 170 12.68 -8.50 10.71
N THR A 171 12.34 -9.29 11.72
CA THR A 171 12.28 -10.75 11.65
C THR A 171 10.88 -11.27 11.32
N THR A 172 9.88 -10.39 11.32
CA THR A 172 8.50 -10.70 10.97
C THR A 172 8.42 -11.06 9.48
N PRO A 173 7.79 -12.19 9.08
CA PRO A 173 7.65 -12.61 7.70
C PRO A 173 6.94 -11.57 6.83
N VAL A 174 7.40 -11.36 5.61
CA VAL A 174 6.82 -10.40 4.65
C VAL A 174 6.59 -11.03 3.29
N GLN A 175 5.37 -10.93 2.78
CA GLN A 175 5.04 -11.22 1.40
C GLN A 175 5.00 -9.91 0.60
N LEU A 176 5.92 -9.75 -0.36
CA LEU A 176 5.93 -8.65 -1.32
C LEU A 176 5.15 -9.05 -2.57
N LEU A 177 4.28 -8.19 -3.05
CA LEU A 177 3.48 -8.41 -4.26
C LEU A 177 3.65 -7.27 -5.24
N GLY A 178 3.84 -7.62 -6.51
CA GLY A 178 3.83 -6.68 -7.63
C GLY A 178 2.96 -7.18 -8.78
N GLY A 179 2.48 -6.26 -9.61
CA GLY A 179 1.79 -6.58 -10.86
C GLY A 179 2.73 -6.53 -12.05
N GLU A 180 2.64 -7.53 -12.95
CA GLU A 180 3.47 -7.57 -14.17
C GLU A 180 3.29 -6.33 -15.05
N LYS A 181 2.09 -5.74 -15.06
CA LYS A 181 1.73 -4.56 -15.86
C LYS A 181 1.77 -3.25 -15.09
N SER A 182 2.27 -3.28 -13.87
CA SER A 182 2.42 -2.07 -13.06
C SER A 182 3.50 -1.13 -13.63
N ALA A 183 3.47 0.12 -13.21
CA ALA A 183 4.47 1.09 -13.58
C ALA A 183 5.88 0.59 -13.17
N ILE A 184 6.84 0.75 -14.09
CA ILE A 184 8.19 0.18 -13.99
C ILE A 184 8.95 0.59 -12.71
N TYR A 185 8.61 1.72 -12.12
CA TYR A 185 9.29 2.24 -10.92
C TYR A 185 8.98 1.45 -9.63
N PHE A 186 7.94 0.61 -9.60
CA PHE A 186 7.66 -0.23 -8.42
C PHE A 186 8.64 -1.40 -8.28
N ARG A 187 9.11 -1.94 -9.39
CA ARG A 187 9.96 -3.12 -9.37
C ARG A 187 11.28 -2.93 -8.63
N PRO A 188 12.06 -1.83 -8.85
CA PRO A 188 13.29 -1.60 -8.09
C PRO A 188 13.07 -1.51 -6.58
N THR A 189 11.96 -0.95 -6.13
CA THR A 189 11.60 -0.89 -4.71
C THR A 189 11.31 -2.29 -4.15
N LEU A 190 10.55 -3.11 -4.87
CA LEU A 190 10.27 -4.49 -4.46
C LEU A 190 11.56 -5.32 -4.35
N ASP A 191 12.47 -5.18 -5.33
CA ASP A 191 13.76 -5.87 -5.33
C ASP A 191 14.65 -5.41 -4.16
N ALA A 192 14.67 -4.11 -3.84
CA ALA A 192 15.41 -3.56 -2.71
C ALA A 192 14.84 -4.03 -1.36
N LEU A 193 13.52 -4.07 -1.20
CA LEU A 193 12.85 -4.59 -0.02
C LEU A 193 13.13 -6.10 0.14
N PHE A 194 13.03 -6.87 -0.94
CA PHE A 194 13.32 -8.30 -0.93
C PHE A 194 14.77 -8.57 -0.50
N ALA A 195 15.72 -7.75 -0.92
CA ALA A 195 17.11 -7.89 -0.52
C ALA A 195 17.40 -7.44 0.94
N ALA A 196 16.58 -6.54 1.48
CA ALA A 196 16.79 -5.97 2.81
C ALA A 196 16.09 -6.76 3.93
N LEU A 197 14.91 -7.30 3.66
CA LEU A 197 14.10 -8.01 4.66
C LEU A 197 14.56 -9.47 4.78
N PRO A 198 14.95 -9.95 5.98
CA PRO A 198 15.52 -11.29 6.16
C PRO A 198 14.56 -12.45 5.83
N ASP A 199 13.27 -12.27 6.11
CA ASP A 199 12.23 -13.27 5.84
C ASP A 199 11.18 -12.67 4.88
N ALA A 200 11.62 -12.39 3.66
CA ALA A 200 10.75 -11.87 2.61
C ALA A 200 10.54 -12.87 1.48
N ARG A 201 9.35 -12.85 0.91
CA ARG A 201 8.99 -13.52 -0.34
C ARG A 201 8.55 -12.46 -1.35
N LEU A 202 8.84 -12.67 -2.62
CA LEU A 202 8.43 -11.78 -3.69
C LEU A 202 7.67 -12.56 -4.76
N GLU A 203 6.47 -12.12 -5.09
CA GLU A 203 5.69 -12.63 -6.21
C GLU A 203 5.25 -11.50 -7.13
N ILE A 204 5.44 -11.69 -8.43
CA ILE A 204 4.91 -10.81 -9.48
C ILE A 204 3.70 -11.50 -10.11
N ILE A 205 2.52 -10.91 -9.96
CA ILE A 205 1.27 -11.50 -10.43
C ILE A 205 1.11 -11.25 -11.94
N PRO A 206 1.06 -12.32 -12.76
CA PRO A 206 0.95 -12.20 -14.20
C PRO A 206 -0.34 -11.48 -14.62
N GLY A 207 -0.23 -10.60 -15.59
CA GLY A 207 -1.37 -9.90 -16.20
C GLY A 207 -2.00 -8.80 -15.35
N ALA A 208 -1.63 -8.66 -14.08
CA ALA A 208 -2.16 -7.64 -13.17
C ALA A 208 -1.34 -6.36 -13.21
N GLY A 209 -1.99 -5.23 -12.97
CA GLY A 209 -1.38 -3.93 -12.70
C GLY A 209 -1.38 -3.59 -11.21
N HIS A 210 -1.25 -2.30 -10.92
CA HIS A 210 -1.13 -1.79 -9.54
C HIS A 210 -2.33 -2.16 -8.63
N MET A 211 -3.52 -2.30 -9.20
CA MET A 211 -4.73 -2.71 -8.46
C MET A 211 -4.88 -4.25 -8.40
N LEU A 212 -3.77 -4.99 -8.26
CA LEU A 212 -3.75 -6.46 -8.33
C LEU A 212 -4.73 -7.14 -7.36
N HIS A 213 -4.99 -6.55 -6.20
CA HIS A 213 -5.98 -7.05 -5.24
C HIS A 213 -7.43 -7.03 -5.77
N ALA A 214 -7.71 -6.22 -6.80
CA ALA A 214 -8.98 -6.18 -7.52
C ALA A 214 -8.89 -6.90 -8.87
N GLU A 215 -7.85 -6.62 -9.66
CA GLU A 215 -7.66 -7.16 -11.01
C GLU A 215 -7.43 -8.68 -11.01
N ALA A 216 -6.65 -9.18 -10.06
CA ALA A 216 -6.32 -10.59 -9.86
C ALA A 216 -6.79 -11.10 -8.50
N HIS A 217 -7.99 -10.70 -8.06
CA HIS A 217 -8.49 -10.89 -6.70
C HIS A 217 -8.46 -12.35 -6.20
N ARG A 218 -8.62 -13.34 -7.09
CA ARG A 218 -8.54 -14.77 -6.73
C ARG A 218 -7.10 -15.14 -6.39
N ARG A 219 -6.15 -14.81 -7.27
CA ARG A 219 -4.72 -15.10 -7.03
C ARG A 219 -4.23 -14.35 -5.79
N PHE A 220 -4.63 -13.10 -5.62
CA PHE A 220 -4.33 -12.33 -4.43
C PHE A 220 -4.83 -13.04 -3.15
N ALA A 221 -6.09 -13.50 -3.13
CA ALA A 221 -6.65 -14.20 -1.98
C ALA A 221 -5.92 -15.54 -1.70
N GLU A 222 -5.53 -16.29 -2.74
CA GLU A 222 -4.74 -17.51 -2.62
C GLU A 222 -3.37 -17.22 -1.96
N VAL A 223 -2.64 -16.21 -2.46
CA VAL A 223 -1.32 -15.85 -1.94
C VAL A 223 -1.40 -15.41 -0.48
N VAL A 224 -2.36 -14.55 -0.14
CA VAL A 224 -2.56 -14.08 1.25
C VAL A 224 -2.92 -15.25 2.16
N THR A 225 -3.79 -16.15 1.71
CA THR A 225 -4.18 -17.33 2.47
C THR A 225 -3.00 -18.26 2.72
N GLN A 226 -2.28 -18.63 1.66
CA GLN A 226 -1.10 -19.50 1.76
C GLN A 226 -0.05 -18.89 2.70
N PHE A 227 0.26 -17.61 2.53
CA PHE A 227 1.19 -16.92 3.41
C PHE A 227 0.74 -16.96 4.88
N ALA A 228 -0.54 -16.65 5.15
CA ALA A 228 -1.08 -16.66 6.51
C ALA A 228 -1.01 -18.05 7.14
N GLU A 229 -1.39 -19.11 6.41
CA GLU A 229 -1.34 -20.50 6.89
C GLU A 229 0.08 -20.93 7.23
N GLU A 230 1.05 -20.61 6.36
CA GLU A 230 2.45 -20.99 6.56
C GLU A 230 3.07 -20.31 7.80
N ILE A 231 2.78 -19.02 8.03
CA ILE A 231 3.37 -18.29 9.19
C ILE A 231 2.65 -18.56 10.51
N THR A 232 1.37 -18.98 10.48
CA THR A 232 0.61 -19.30 11.70
C THR A 232 0.60 -20.79 12.05
N GLY A 233 1.10 -21.66 11.15
CA GLY A 233 1.06 -23.11 11.32
C GLY A 233 -0.36 -23.68 11.27
N GLN A 234 -1.31 -22.96 10.73
CA GLN A 234 -2.69 -23.40 10.52
C GLN A 234 -2.81 -23.98 9.10
N THR A 235 -2.87 -25.28 8.97
CA THR A 235 -3.19 -26.01 7.73
C THR A 235 -4.65 -26.46 7.71
#